data_53b9c028a8b32e5c021f88f0064a4867
#
_entry.id   53b9c028a8b32e5c021f88f0064a4867
#
_cell.length_a   1.000
_cell.length_b   1.000
_cell.length_c   1.000
_cell.angle_alpha   90.00
_cell.angle_beta   90.00
_cell.angle_gamma   90.00
#
_symmetry.space_group_name_H-M   'P 1'
#
loop_
_entity.id
_entity.type
_entity.pdbx_description
1 polymer ?
#
loop_
_entity_poly.entity_id
_entity_poly.type
_entity_poly.pdbx_seq_one_letter_code
_entity_poly.pdbx_strand_id
1 'polypeptide(L)'
;EGVPFVGRAGKLLDKMLESINLDRKKVYISNVVNYRPPSNRRPTDAEIARYLPYLKSHIEIINPKILILLGSTALNALIGNETVISKARGKWIQKTIGTVNPWIIASFHPAFLMRQPEQKKMAWIDLKMVRDKIKNLKI
;
A
#
# COMPACT_ATOMS: atom_id res chain seq x y z
N GLU A 1 -17.27 -8.40 -3.19
CA GLU A 1 -16.43 -8.32 -4.37
C GLU A 1 -15.01 -8.73 -4.07
N GLY A 2 -14.42 -9.46 -4.98
CA GLY A 2 -13.07 -9.95 -4.81
C GLY A 2 -11.97 -9.04 -5.34
N VAL A 3 -12.31 -7.89 -5.92
CA VAL A 3 -11.33 -6.98 -6.53
C VAL A 3 -11.05 -5.82 -5.59
N PRO A 4 -9.79 -5.65 -5.12
CA PRO A 4 -9.45 -4.51 -4.26
C PRO A 4 -9.42 -3.21 -5.05
N PHE A 5 -9.69 -2.10 -4.36
CA PHE A 5 -9.65 -0.75 -4.91
C PHE A 5 -10.54 -0.56 -6.14
N VAL A 6 -11.84 -0.73 -5.93
CA VAL A 6 -12.86 -0.41 -6.95
C VAL A 6 -13.46 0.97 -6.68
N GLY A 7 -14.30 1.46 -7.59
CA GLY A 7 -14.96 2.76 -7.47
C GLY A 7 -14.01 3.92 -7.71
N ARG A 8 -14.30 5.08 -7.12
CA ARG A 8 -13.52 6.31 -7.34
C ARG A 8 -12.08 6.18 -6.83
N ALA A 9 -11.91 5.58 -5.66
CA ALA A 9 -10.57 5.38 -5.11
C ALA A 9 -9.77 4.44 -6.00
N GLY A 10 -10.40 3.41 -6.55
CA GLY A 10 -9.75 2.49 -7.47
C GLY A 10 -9.35 3.18 -8.77
N LYS A 11 -10.19 4.06 -9.30
CA LYS A 11 -9.85 4.82 -10.51
C LYS A 11 -8.67 5.76 -10.26
N LEU A 12 -8.61 6.39 -9.09
CA LEU A 12 -7.47 7.24 -8.74
C LEU A 12 -6.20 6.42 -8.63
N LEU A 13 -6.27 5.24 -8.01
CA LEU A 13 -5.12 4.35 -7.94
C LEU A 13 -4.63 3.97 -9.34
N ASP A 14 -5.53 3.66 -10.26
CA ASP A 14 -5.16 3.34 -11.64
C ASP A 14 -4.40 4.49 -12.29
N LYS A 15 -4.86 5.73 -12.09
CA LYS A 15 -4.16 6.92 -12.62
C LYS A 15 -2.79 7.10 -11.97
N MET A 16 -2.69 6.84 -10.66
CA MET A 16 -1.42 6.92 -9.96
C MET A 16 -0.41 5.90 -10.53
N LEU A 17 -0.85 4.69 -10.78
CA LEU A 17 0.01 3.66 -11.37
C LEU A 17 0.41 4.02 -12.80
N GLU A 18 -0.53 4.50 -13.62
CA GLU A 18 -0.25 4.92 -14.99
C GLU A 18 0.82 6.01 -15.05
N SER A 19 0.83 6.92 -14.06
CA SER A 19 1.78 8.02 -14.02
C SER A 19 3.23 7.56 -13.93
N ILE A 20 3.45 6.33 -13.48
CA ILE A 20 4.79 5.74 -13.38
C ILE A 20 4.92 4.50 -14.29
N ASN A 21 4.10 4.43 -15.32
CA ASN A 21 4.10 3.36 -16.33
C ASN A 21 3.76 1.98 -15.77
N LEU A 22 2.92 1.94 -14.75
CA LEU A 22 2.41 0.69 -14.19
C LEU A 22 0.90 0.59 -14.43
N ASP A 23 0.38 -0.63 -14.33
CA ASP A 23 -1.04 -0.90 -14.33
C ASP A 23 -1.30 -2.13 -13.46
N ARG A 24 -2.58 -2.50 -13.29
CA ARG A 24 -2.95 -3.62 -12.43
C ARG A 24 -2.43 -4.96 -12.92
N LYS A 25 -2.03 -5.06 -14.17
CA LYS A 25 -1.44 -6.30 -14.72
C LYS A 25 0.01 -6.48 -14.29
N LYS A 26 0.70 -5.38 -14.01
CA LYS A 26 2.12 -5.39 -13.64
C LYS A 26 2.35 -5.40 -12.13
N VAL A 27 1.30 -5.22 -11.35
CA VAL A 27 1.40 -5.14 -9.90
C VAL A 27 0.41 -6.12 -9.26
N TYR A 28 0.71 -6.54 -8.04
CA TYR A 28 -0.20 -7.34 -7.24
C TYR A 28 -0.82 -6.44 -6.17
N ILE A 29 -2.14 -6.36 -6.15
CA ILE A 29 -2.86 -5.49 -5.23
C ILE A 29 -3.66 -6.34 -4.26
N SER A 30 -3.56 -6.03 -2.96
CA SER A 30 -4.28 -6.74 -1.92
C SER A 30 -4.66 -5.79 -0.79
N ASN A 31 -5.63 -6.20 0.01
CA ASN A 31 -6.04 -5.50 1.21
C ASN A 31 -5.51 -6.22 2.45
N VAL A 32 -5.34 -5.45 3.55
CA VAL A 32 -4.95 -6.02 4.84
C VAL A 32 -6.03 -6.98 5.35
N VAL A 33 -7.31 -6.62 5.16
CA VAL A 33 -8.46 -7.44 5.52
C VAL A 33 -9.24 -7.73 4.24
N ASN A 34 -9.43 -9.00 3.92
CA ASN A 34 -10.01 -9.42 2.65
C ASN A 34 -11.53 -9.33 2.58
N TYR A 35 -12.19 -9.08 3.69
CA TYR A 35 -13.62 -8.80 3.65
C TYR A 35 -13.88 -7.39 4.14
N ARG A 36 -15.03 -6.84 3.72
CA ARG A 36 -15.40 -5.48 4.10
C ARG A 36 -16.13 -5.51 5.43
N PRO A 37 -15.63 -4.86 6.48
CA PRO A 37 -16.33 -4.80 7.76
C PRO A 37 -17.71 -4.15 7.62
N PRO A 38 -18.70 -4.52 8.45
CA PRO A 38 -20.01 -3.86 8.45
C PRO A 38 -19.87 -2.35 8.63
N SER A 39 -20.77 -1.60 8.02
CA SER A 39 -20.82 -0.13 8.11
C SER A 39 -19.59 0.59 7.51
N ASN A 40 -18.83 -0.07 6.65
CA ASN A 40 -17.67 0.53 6.00
C ASN A 40 -16.63 1.09 6.97
N ARG A 41 -16.64 0.66 8.19
CA ARG A 41 -15.71 1.16 9.19
C ARG A 41 -14.29 0.64 8.94
N ARG A 42 -13.32 1.33 9.51
CA ARG A 42 -11.95 0.84 9.53
C ARG A 42 -11.88 -0.49 10.30
N PRO A 43 -11.10 -1.48 9.82
CA PRO A 43 -10.90 -2.71 10.58
C PRO A 43 -10.35 -2.45 11.98
N THR A 44 -10.80 -3.23 12.94
CA THR A 44 -10.27 -3.16 14.30
C THR A 44 -8.88 -3.81 14.36
N ASP A 45 -8.12 -3.52 15.41
CA ASP A 45 -6.82 -4.14 15.61
C ASP A 45 -6.94 -5.67 15.69
N ALA A 46 -8.01 -6.17 16.31
CA ALA A 46 -8.26 -7.61 16.39
C ALA A 46 -8.51 -8.22 15.00
N GLU A 47 -9.26 -7.53 14.15
CA GLU A 47 -9.50 -7.98 12.79
C GLU A 47 -8.22 -7.98 11.96
N ILE A 48 -7.41 -6.94 12.10
CA ILE A 48 -6.11 -6.86 11.42
C ILE A 48 -5.21 -8.00 11.89
N ALA A 49 -5.12 -8.23 13.19
CA ALA A 49 -4.30 -9.29 13.75
C ALA A 49 -4.71 -10.68 13.23
N ARG A 50 -6.01 -10.89 13.02
CA ARG A 50 -6.52 -12.15 12.50
C ARG A 50 -6.08 -12.41 11.07
N TYR A 51 -6.04 -11.39 10.24
CA TYR A 51 -5.71 -11.51 8.81
C TYR A 51 -4.22 -11.32 8.52
N LEU A 52 -3.46 -10.75 9.45
CA LEU A 52 -2.05 -10.44 9.23
C LEU A 52 -1.20 -11.66 8.84
N PRO A 53 -1.35 -12.85 9.46
CA PRO A 53 -0.57 -14.01 9.02
C PRO A 53 -0.83 -14.39 7.56
N TYR A 54 -2.07 -14.26 7.10
CA TYR A 54 -2.42 -14.56 5.70
C TYR A 54 -1.78 -13.53 4.77
N LEU A 55 -1.81 -12.26 5.14
CA LEU A 55 -1.18 -11.20 4.36
C LEU A 55 0.32 -11.44 4.26
N LYS A 56 0.97 -11.76 5.36
CA LYS A 56 2.40 -12.06 5.36
C LYS A 56 2.74 -13.25 4.46
N SER A 57 1.92 -14.31 4.50
CA SER A 57 2.11 -15.46 3.63
C SER A 57 1.98 -15.07 2.16
N HIS A 58 1.02 -14.22 1.81
CA HIS A 58 0.88 -13.71 0.46
C HIS A 58 2.12 -12.96 0.01
N ILE A 59 2.63 -12.08 0.87
CA ILE A 59 3.83 -11.30 0.55
C ILE A 59 5.04 -12.23 0.33
N GLU A 60 5.17 -13.27 1.14
CA GLU A 60 6.24 -14.26 0.96
C GLU A 60 6.13 -14.99 -0.38
N ILE A 61 4.92 -15.39 -0.76
CA ILE A 61 4.69 -16.12 -2.01
C ILE A 61 4.97 -15.22 -3.22
N ILE A 62 4.48 -13.99 -3.20
CA ILE A 62 4.70 -13.02 -4.27
C ILE A 62 6.17 -12.59 -4.33
N ASN A 63 6.81 -12.49 -3.17
CA ASN A 63 8.21 -12.07 -3.03
C ASN A 63 8.49 -10.77 -3.80
N PRO A 64 7.77 -9.68 -3.50
CA PRO A 64 7.95 -8.44 -4.24
C PRO A 64 9.30 -7.81 -3.93
N LYS A 65 9.88 -7.15 -4.91
CA LYS A 65 11.08 -6.34 -4.68
C LYS A 65 10.73 -5.00 -4.08
N ILE A 66 9.56 -4.49 -4.41
CA ILE A 66 9.03 -3.23 -3.85
C ILE A 66 7.64 -3.49 -3.29
N LEU A 67 7.41 -3.05 -2.06
CA LEU A 67 6.11 -3.15 -1.40
C LEU A 67 5.63 -1.74 -1.07
N ILE A 68 4.47 -1.37 -1.59
CA ILE A 68 3.88 -0.06 -1.35
C ILE A 68 2.72 -0.21 -0.38
N LEU A 69 2.80 0.51 0.73
CA LEU A 69 1.75 0.51 1.76
C LEU A 69 0.90 1.77 1.61
N LEU A 70 -0.34 1.62 1.21
CA LEU A 70 -1.24 2.75 0.99
C LEU A 70 -2.14 2.94 2.21
N GLY A 71 -1.86 4.00 2.95
CA GLY A 71 -2.65 4.42 4.09
C GLY A 71 -2.19 3.85 5.42
N SER A 72 -2.79 4.38 6.49
CA SER A 72 -2.36 4.07 7.86
C SER A 72 -2.67 2.62 8.28
N THR A 73 -3.74 2.03 7.77
CA THR A 73 -4.09 0.66 8.14
C THR A 73 -3.01 -0.32 7.70
N ALA A 74 -2.57 -0.24 6.44
CA ALA A 74 -1.51 -1.11 5.94
C ALA A 74 -0.18 -0.83 6.64
N LEU A 75 0.14 0.45 6.84
CA LEU A 75 1.36 0.86 7.52
C LEU A 75 1.42 0.30 8.94
N ASN A 76 0.35 0.49 9.70
CA ASN A 76 0.31 0.03 11.09
C ASN A 76 0.32 -1.49 11.19
N ALA A 77 -0.33 -2.18 10.27
CA ALA A 77 -0.37 -3.64 10.27
C ALA A 77 1.00 -4.27 10.04
N LEU A 78 1.79 -3.71 9.12
CA LEU A 78 3.06 -4.32 8.71
C LEU A 78 4.28 -3.70 9.36
N ILE A 79 4.23 -2.43 9.73
CA ILE A 79 5.38 -1.72 10.30
C ILE A 79 5.23 -1.50 11.79
N GLY A 80 4.06 -1.05 12.26
CA GLY A 80 3.83 -0.85 13.67
C GLY A 80 2.67 0.08 13.96
N ASN A 81 1.94 -0.20 15.06
CA ASN A 81 0.74 0.54 15.43
C ASN A 81 0.98 2.02 15.75
N GLU A 82 2.20 2.37 16.12
CA GLU A 82 2.55 3.73 16.51
C GLU A 82 3.03 4.58 15.33
N THR A 83 3.15 3.99 14.14
CA THR A 83 3.65 4.69 12.97
C THR A 83 2.58 5.59 12.38
N VAL A 84 2.94 6.85 12.12
CA VAL A 84 2.02 7.86 11.58
C VAL A 84 2.33 8.04 10.09
N ILE A 85 1.29 7.90 9.24
CA ILE A 85 1.47 7.93 7.79
C ILE A 85 2.06 9.26 7.29
N SER A 86 1.64 10.37 7.85
CA SER A 86 2.14 11.68 7.42
C SER A 86 3.64 11.87 7.66
N LYS A 87 4.19 11.14 8.62
CA LYS A 87 5.62 11.18 8.93
C LYS A 87 6.40 10.06 8.24
N ALA A 88 5.75 8.90 8.06
CA ALA A 88 6.41 7.72 7.50
C ALA A 88 6.45 7.74 5.97
N ARG A 89 5.49 8.41 5.32
CA ARG A 89 5.41 8.43 3.87
C ARG A 89 6.68 9.02 3.24
N GLY A 90 7.00 8.58 2.03
CA GLY A 90 8.12 9.16 1.29
C GLY A 90 9.49 8.75 1.77
N LYS A 91 9.58 7.69 2.54
CA LYS A 91 10.86 7.15 3.03
C LYS A 91 10.92 5.67 2.76
N TRP A 92 12.06 5.19 2.28
CA TRP A 92 12.28 3.76 2.12
C TRP A 92 12.50 3.10 3.47
N ILE A 93 11.77 2.02 3.70
CA ILE A 93 11.83 1.24 4.94
C ILE A 93 12.35 -0.13 4.57
N GLN A 94 13.30 -0.64 5.37
CA GLN A 94 13.78 -2.01 5.22
C GLN A 94 13.31 -2.82 6.42
N LYS A 95 12.48 -3.82 6.15
CA LYS A 95 11.97 -4.70 7.19
C LYS A 95 11.72 -6.08 6.60
N THR A 96 12.14 -7.09 7.31
CA THR A 96 11.85 -8.47 6.94
C THR A 96 10.36 -8.76 7.20
N ILE A 97 9.68 -9.29 6.20
CA ILE A 97 8.29 -9.74 6.33
C ILE A 97 8.31 -11.24 6.04
N GLY A 98 8.08 -12.04 7.09
CA GLY A 98 8.26 -13.48 6.98
C GLY A 98 9.70 -13.80 6.58
N THR A 99 9.88 -14.34 5.39
CA THR A 99 11.21 -14.74 4.88
C THR A 99 11.73 -13.81 3.78
N VAL A 100 11.04 -12.71 3.47
CA VAL A 100 11.41 -11.81 2.36
C VAL A 100 11.76 -10.42 2.88
N ASN A 101 12.55 -9.70 2.09
CA ASN A 101 13.07 -8.37 2.44
C ASN A 101 12.79 -7.36 1.34
N PRO A 102 11.53 -6.95 1.13
CA PRO A 102 11.21 -5.97 0.09
C PRO A 102 11.68 -4.56 0.49
N TRP A 103 11.87 -3.72 -0.53
CA TRP A 103 11.96 -2.29 -0.32
C TRP A 103 10.56 -1.78 -0.05
N ILE A 104 10.34 -1.16 1.11
CA ILE A 104 9.00 -0.75 1.54
C ILE A 104 8.90 0.76 1.52
N ILE A 105 7.82 1.29 0.96
CA ILE A 105 7.49 2.70 1.03
C ILE A 105 6.00 2.84 1.35
N ALA A 106 5.69 3.80 2.22
CA ALA A 106 4.31 4.11 2.55
C ALA A 106 3.90 5.42 1.87
N SER A 107 2.63 5.53 1.54
CA SER A 107 2.06 6.75 0.99
C SER A 107 0.59 6.84 1.37
N PHE A 108 -0.06 7.93 0.96
CA PHE A 108 -1.46 8.16 1.28
C PHE A 108 -2.37 7.22 0.50
N HIS A 109 -3.42 6.75 1.15
CA HIS A 109 -4.44 5.94 0.51
C HIS A 109 -5.20 6.80 -0.52
N PRO A 110 -5.58 6.25 -1.68
CA PRO A 110 -6.34 7.02 -2.67
C PRO A 110 -7.62 7.64 -2.13
N ALA A 111 -8.35 6.96 -1.24
CA ALA A 111 -9.55 7.51 -0.63
C ALA A 111 -9.25 8.77 0.19
N PHE A 112 -8.11 8.81 0.90
CA PHE A 112 -7.69 9.99 1.63
C PHE A 112 -7.41 11.15 0.66
N LEU A 113 -6.76 10.88 -0.46
CA LEU A 113 -6.44 11.90 -1.45
C LEU A 113 -7.70 12.48 -2.12
N MET A 114 -8.78 11.73 -2.18
CA MET A 114 -10.05 12.22 -2.67
C MET A 114 -10.68 13.22 -1.70
N ARG A 115 -10.48 13.02 -0.40
CA ARG A 115 -10.96 13.95 0.63
C ARG A 115 -10.03 15.14 0.83
N GLN A 116 -8.74 14.96 0.56
CA GLN A 116 -7.69 15.96 0.76
C GLN A 116 -6.86 16.09 -0.53
N PRO A 117 -7.45 16.69 -1.60
CA PRO A 117 -6.76 16.72 -2.90
C PRO A 117 -5.42 17.46 -2.87
N GLU A 118 -5.23 18.39 -1.94
CA GLU A 118 -3.98 19.14 -1.79
C GLU A 118 -2.81 18.23 -1.42
N GLN A 119 -3.07 17.04 -0.87
CA GLN A 119 -2.04 16.07 -0.51
C GLN A 119 -1.56 15.24 -1.69
N LYS A 120 -2.18 15.39 -2.86
CA LYS A 120 -1.75 14.67 -4.07
C LYS A 120 -0.31 14.98 -4.45
N LYS A 121 0.16 16.18 -4.13
CA LYS A 121 1.55 16.57 -4.37
C LYS A 121 2.53 15.63 -3.67
N MET A 122 2.22 15.29 -2.41
CA MET A 122 3.08 14.42 -1.61
C MET A 122 3.03 12.99 -2.13
N ALA A 123 1.84 12.50 -2.47
CA ALA A 123 1.71 11.17 -3.07
C ALA A 123 2.48 11.08 -4.40
N TRP A 124 2.47 12.16 -5.18
CA TRP A 124 3.20 12.22 -6.43
C TRP A 124 4.70 12.07 -6.22
N ILE A 125 5.24 12.73 -5.17
CA ILE A 125 6.64 12.59 -4.80
C ILE A 125 6.96 11.14 -4.47
N ASP A 126 6.08 10.48 -3.70
CA ASP A 126 6.26 9.09 -3.32
C ASP A 126 6.28 8.18 -4.55
N LEU A 127 5.38 8.42 -5.50
CA LEU A 127 5.33 7.64 -6.75
C LEU A 127 6.59 7.81 -7.60
N LYS A 128 7.14 9.01 -7.65
CA LYS A 128 8.40 9.24 -8.35
C LYS A 128 9.54 8.44 -7.73
N MET A 129 9.55 8.33 -6.41
CA MET A 129 10.55 7.51 -5.72
C MET A 129 10.41 6.04 -6.11
N VAL A 130 9.19 5.54 -6.22
CA VAL A 130 8.94 4.18 -6.68
C VAL A 130 9.44 3.99 -8.10
N ARG A 131 9.12 4.92 -9.00
CA ARG A 131 9.57 4.87 -10.39
C ARG A 131 11.10 4.80 -10.48
N ASP A 132 11.78 5.64 -9.72
CA ASP A 132 13.23 5.68 -9.74
C ASP A 132 13.84 4.40 -9.15
N LYS A 133 13.22 3.85 -8.12
CA LYS A 133 13.68 2.58 -7.53
C LYS A 133 13.51 1.42 -8.52
N ILE A 134 12.42 1.40 -9.26
CA ILE A 134 12.20 0.39 -10.30
C ILE A 134 13.34 0.44 -11.32
N LYS A 135 13.72 1.63 -11.76
CA LYS A 135 14.83 1.79 -12.70
C LYS A 135 16.15 1.33 -12.09
N ASN A 136 16.42 1.71 -10.85
CA ASN A 136 17.66 1.34 -10.16
C ASN A 136 17.79 -0.17 -9.98
N LEU A 137 16.69 -0.84 -9.68
CA LEU A 137 16.66 -2.29 -9.49
C LEU A 137 16.53 -3.06 -10.80
N LYS A 138 16.31 -2.38 -11.92
CA LYS A 138 16.15 -2.98 -13.24
C LYS A 138 15.02 -4.00 -13.28
N ILE A 139 13.90 -3.65 -12.68
CA ILE A 139 12.73 -4.52 -12.65
C ILE A 139 11.77 -4.20 -13.81
#